data_b8f63814be2ce54e6c332ce8b5bfbaab
#
_entry.id   b8f63814be2ce54e6c332ce8b5bfbaab
#
_cell.length_a   1.000
_cell.length_b   1.000
_cell.length_c   1.000
_cell.angle_alpha   90.00
_cell.angle_beta   90.00
_cell.angle_gamma   90.00
#
_symmetry.space_group_name_H-M   'P 1'
#
loop_
_entity.id
_entity.type
_entity.pdbx_description
1 polymer ?
#
loop_
_entity_poly.entity_id
_entity_poly.type
_entity_poly.pdbx_seq_one_letter_code
_entity_poly.pdbx_strand_id
1 'polypeptide(L)'
;IGLEKPTVATLETFDNFNYTLKLGGSGDGDRQVQVAVSANLAKDRAPGKDEKPEDKTKLDKEFAEKNKKLEDKLKAEKAFEKWTYTVAKYTVDQLLKERHELLAEKKEEPKKEEPKKDEPKPGDKSEQK
;
A
#
# COMPACT_ATOMS: atom_id res chain seq x y z
N ILE A 1 -26.78 7.26 -14.20
CA ILE A 1 -25.77 6.19 -14.21
C ILE A 1 -24.74 6.30 -13.05
N GLY A 2 -24.99 7.06 -11.99
CA GLY A 2 -24.26 6.98 -10.74
C GLY A 2 -22.82 7.57 -10.69
N LEU A 3 -22.31 8.12 -11.79
CA LEU A 3 -20.99 8.76 -11.84
C LEU A 3 -21.04 10.30 -11.67
N GLU A 4 -22.19 10.85 -11.32
CA GLU A 4 -22.34 12.29 -11.10
C GLU A 4 -21.57 12.78 -9.86
N LYS A 5 -21.48 11.93 -8.85
CA LYS A 5 -20.66 12.15 -7.62
C LYS A 5 -19.87 10.90 -7.31
N PRO A 6 -18.83 10.60 -8.05
CA PRO A 6 -18.05 9.38 -7.82
C PRO A 6 -17.20 9.49 -6.57
N THR A 7 -17.03 8.37 -5.89
CA THR A 7 -15.95 8.24 -4.91
C THR A 7 -14.65 8.00 -5.66
N VAL A 8 -13.64 8.80 -5.39
CA VAL A 8 -12.33 8.68 -6.04
C VAL A 8 -11.34 8.01 -5.10
N ALA A 9 -10.77 6.92 -5.55
CA ALA A 9 -9.68 6.24 -4.86
C ALA A 9 -8.41 6.37 -5.70
N THR A 10 -7.32 6.80 -5.09
CA THR A 10 -6.01 6.92 -5.73
C THR A 10 -5.06 5.91 -5.09
N LEU A 11 -4.41 5.12 -5.94
CA LEU A 11 -3.44 4.10 -5.56
C LEU A 11 -2.11 4.45 -6.20
N GLU A 12 -1.07 4.51 -5.42
CA GLU A 12 0.30 4.70 -5.88
C GLU A 12 1.10 3.44 -5.57
N THR A 13 1.78 2.92 -6.59
CA THR A 13 2.59 1.71 -6.46
C THR A 13 4.08 2.03 -6.36
N PHE A 14 4.86 1.10 -5.85
CA PHE A 14 6.32 1.23 -5.76
C PHE A 14 7.01 1.31 -7.14
N ASP A 15 6.31 0.93 -8.21
CA ASP A 15 6.78 1.07 -9.59
C ASP A 15 6.46 2.46 -10.19
N ASN A 16 6.02 3.40 -9.37
CA ASN A 16 5.61 4.75 -9.76
C ASN A 16 4.39 4.79 -10.71
N PHE A 17 3.52 3.80 -10.61
CA PHE A 17 2.22 3.82 -11.25
C PHE A 17 1.19 4.46 -10.33
N ASN A 18 0.34 5.28 -10.90
CA ASN A 18 -0.78 5.91 -10.21
C ASN A 18 -2.08 5.44 -10.85
N TYR A 19 -2.92 4.82 -10.06
CA TYR A 19 -4.25 4.39 -10.48
C TYR A 19 -5.27 5.30 -9.81
N THR A 20 -6.14 5.88 -10.62
CA THR A 20 -7.28 6.65 -10.14
C THR A 20 -8.55 5.88 -10.46
N LEU A 21 -9.25 5.44 -9.44
CA LEU A 21 -10.49 4.70 -9.54
C LEU A 21 -11.65 5.63 -9.22
N LYS A 22 -12.60 5.78 -10.14
CA LYS A 22 -13.85 6.49 -9.91
C LYS A 22 -14.95 5.47 -9.70
N LEU A 23 -15.49 5.44 -8.50
CA LEU A 23 -16.52 4.52 -8.09
C LEU A 23 -17.87 5.23 -8.08
N GLY A 24 -18.76 4.81 -8.95
CA GLY A 24 -20.11 5.33 -9.05
C GLY A 24 -21.14 4.32 -8.57
N GLY A 25 -22.37 4.78 -8.40
CA GLY A 25 -23.50 3.98 -7.95
C GLY A 25 -23.87 4.24 -6.49
N SER A 26 -25.12 3.98 -6.19
CA SER A 26 -25.69 4.17 -4.85
C SER A 26 -26.60 2.99 -4.51
N GLY A 27 -26.84 2.79 -3.22
CA GLY A 27 -27.70 1.72 -2.73
C GLY A 27 -27.03 0.35 -2.73
N ASP A 28 -27.83 -0.69 -2.88
CA ASP A 28 -27.38 -2.09 -2.76
C ASP A 28 -27.03 -2.75 -4.11
N GLY A 29 -27.05 -1.97 -5.19
CA GLY A 29 -26.75 -2.46 -6.53
C GLY A 29 -25.25 -2.50 -6.85
N ASP A 30 -24.97 -3.01 -8.04
CA ASP A 30 -23.62 -3.05 -8.59
C ASP A 30 -23.03 -1.65 -8.73
N ARG A 31 -21.72 -1.56 -8.61
CA ARG A 31 -20.96 -0.33 -8.73
C ARG A 31 -20.35 -0.18 -10.12
N GLN A 32 -20.33 1.04 -10.60
CA GLN A 32 -19.60 1.37 -11.81
C GLN A 32 -18.20 1.88 -11.46
N VAL A 33 -17.20 1.37 -12.15
CA VAL A 33 -15.80 1.70 -11.92
C VAL A 33 -15.17 2.19 -13.22
N GLN A 34 -14.58 3.37 -13.15
CA GLN A 34 -13.69 3.86 -14.19
C GLN A 34 -12.27 3.90 -13.64
N VAL A 35 -11.33 3.45 -14.44
CA VAL A 35 -9.92 3.39 -14.09
C VAL A 35 -9.14 4.35 -14.96
N ALA A 36 -8.34 5.21 -14.34
CA ALA A 36 -7.34 6.01 -15.02
C ALA A 36 -5.95 5.57 -14.53
N VAL A 37 -5.03 5.36 -15.46
CA VAL A 37 -3.68 4.89 -15.16
C VAL A 37 -2.66 5.89 -15.65
N SER A 38 -1.75 6.29 -14.80
CA SER A 38 -0.60 7.10 -15.15
C SER A 38 0.65 6.51 -14.50
N ALA A 39 1.81 6.81 -15.08
CA ALA A 39 3.08 6.38 -14.51
C ALA A 39 4.10 7.51 -14.61
N ASN A 40 4.88 7.68 -13.56
CA ASN A 40 6.01 8.59 -13.54
C ASN A 40 7.30 7.76 -13.60
N LEU A 41 7.64 7.32 -14.82
CA LEU A 41 8.82 6.51 -15.06
C LEU A 41 10.05 7.41 -15.19
N ALA A 42 11.09 7.11 -14.43
CA ALA A 42 12.36 7.80 -14.57
C ALA A 42 12.96 7.50 -15.97
N LYS A 43 13.35 8.54 -16.69
CA LYS A 43 13.96 8.40 -18.02
C LYS A 43 15.41 7.94 -17.92
N ASP A 44 16.09 8.39 -16.89
CA ASP A 44 17.50 8.14 -16.66
C ASP A 44 17.71 7.51 -15.29
N ARG A 45 18.67 6.59 -15.24
CA ARG A 45 19.11 5.99 -13.98
C ARG A 45 20.03 6.98 -13.24
N ALA A 46 19.82 7.13 -11.95
CA ALA A 46 20.80 7.82 -11.10
C ALA A 46 21.95 6.84 -10.75
N PRO A 47 23.18 7.09 -11.20
CA PRO A 47 24.30 6.24 -10.87
C PRO A 47 24.63 6.32 -9.38
N GLY A 48 24.99 5.19 -8.79
CA GLY A 48 25.49 5.13 -7.43
C GLY A 48 26.83 5.85 -7.26
N LYS A 49 27.12 6.38 -6.06
CA LYS A 49 28.34 7.13 -5.79
C LYS A 49 29.62 6.32 -5.99
N ASP A 50 29.56 5.01 -5.79
CA ASP A 50 30.71 4.08 -5.86
C ASP A 50 30.59 3.06 -7.00
N GLU A 51 29.86 3.42 -8.06
CA GLU A 51 29.58 2.52 -9.17
C GLU A 51 30.81 2.37 -10.08
N LYS A 52 31.25 1.12 -10.27
CA LYS A 52 32.34 0.79 -11.19
C LYS A 52 31.90 0.92 -12.64
N PRO A 53 32.79 1.33 -13.56
CA PRO A 53 32.47 1.46 -14.99
C PRO A 53 31.91 0.19 -15.63
N GLU A 54 32.36 -0.98 -15.18
CA GLU A 54 31.91 -2.29 -15.69
C GLU A 54 30.48 -2.58 -15.27
N ASP A 55 30.12 -2.24 -14.02
CA ASP A 55 28.77 -2.41 -13.47
C ASP A 55 27.78 -1.42 -14.08
N LYS A 56 28.24 -0.22 -14.42
CA LYS A 56 27.43 0.82 -15.03
C LYS A 56 26.72 0.34 -16.29
N THR A 57 27.43 -0.27 -17.20
CA THR A 57 26.88 -0.75 -18.48
C THR A 57 25.81 -1.82 -18.26
N LYS A 58 26.04 -2.71 -17.30
CA LYS A 58 25.08 -3.77 -16.95
C LYS A 58 23.83 -3.18 -16.32
N LEU A 59 24.00 -2.32 -15.34
CA LEU A 59 22.89 -1.69 -14.62
C LEU A 59 22.06 -0.76 -15.52
N ASP A 60 22.71 -0.07 -16.47
CA ASP A 60 22.01 0.75 -17.47
C ASP A 60 21.14 -0.09 -18.39
N LYS A 61 21.61 -1.26 -18.80
CA LYS A 61 20.80 -2.21 -19.59
C LYS A 61 19.62 -2.75 -18.79
N GLU A 62 19.87 -3.20 -17.58
CA GLU A 62 18.79 -3.69 -16.69
C GLU A 62 17.73 -2.62 -16.45
N PHE A 63 18.15 -1.39 -16.26
CA PHE A 63 17.24 -0.25 -16.08
C PHE A 63 16.42 0.02 -17.34
N ALA A 64 17.06 0.02 -18.51
CA ALA A 64 16.38 0.22 -19.79
C ALA A 64 15.37 -0.90 -20.08
N GLU A 65 15.72 -2.14 -19.81
CA GLU A 65 14.81 -3.28 -19.97
C GLU A 65 13.62 -3.21 -18.99
N LYS A 66 13.89 -2.84 -17.74
CA LYS A 66 12.84 -2.62 -16.74
C LYS A 66 11.89 -1.52 -17.17
N ASN A 67 12.40 -0.37 -17.59
CA ASN A 67 11.60 0.74 -18.07
C ASN A 67 10.74 0.36 -19.27
N LYS A 68 11.31 -0.35 -20.24
CA LYS A 68 10.56 -0.83 -21.40
C LYS A 68 9.39 -1.72 -20.99
N LYS A 69 9.60 -2.62 -20.05
CA LYS A 69 8.52 -3.47 -19.50
C LYS A 69 7.43 -2.65 -18.81
N LEU A 70 7.83 -1.61 -18.06
CA LEU A 70 6.89 -0.73 -17.40
C LEU A 70 6.11 0.15 -18.40
N GLU A 71 6.76 0.61 -19.46
CA GLU A 71 6.08 1.35 -20.54
C GLU A 71 5.07 0.48 -21.28
N ASP A 72 5.42 -0.77 -21.57
CA ASP A 72 4.54 -1.73 -22.23
C ASP A 72 3.33 -2.06 -21.31
N LYS A 73 3.59 -2.23 -20.01
CA LYS A 73 2.54 -2.40 -19.00
C LYS A 73 1.61 -1.19 -18.96
N LEU A 74 2.15 0.03 -18.96
CA LEU A 74 1.37 1.25 -18.95
C LEU A 74 0.46 1.35 -20.18
N LYS A 75 0.97 1.02 -21.36
CA LYS A 75 0.18 1.02 -22.59
C LYS A 75 -0.96 0.01 -22.54
N ALA A 76 -0.70 -1.18 -22.02
CA ALA A 76 -1.71 -2.21 -21.86
C ALA A 76 -2.80 -1.80 -20.85
N GLU A 77 -2.39 -1.21 -19.73
CA GLU A 77 -3.32 -0.79 -18.67
C GLU A 77 -4.11 0.48 -19.03
N LYS A 78 -3.54 1.38 -19.84
CA LYS A 78 -4.29 2.53 -20.38
C LYS A 78 -5.46 2.14 -21.26
N ALA A 79 -5.47 0.95 -21.82
CA ALA A 79 -6.63 0.45 -22.54
C ALA A 79 -7.87 0.31 -21.63
N PHE A 80 -7.68 0.11 -20.33
CA PHE A 80 -8.78 0.03 -19.37
C PHE A 80 -9.50 1.35 -19.16
N GLU A 81 -8.86 2.48 -19.43
CA GLU A 81 -9.48 3.82 -19.31
C GLU A 81 -10.66 4.03 -20.26
N LYS A 82 -10.70 3.27 -21.34
CA LYS A 82 -11.73 3.37 -22.37
C LYS A 82 -13.07 2.79 -21.96
N TRP A 83 -13.07 2.01 -20.88
CA TRP A 83 -14.23 1.21 -20.46
C TRP A 83 -14.70 1.63 -19.07
N THR A 84 -16.00 1.54 -18.89
CA THR A 84 -16.62 1.59 -17.56
C THR A 84 -16.98 0.17 -17.17
N TYR A 85 -16.46 -0.28 -16.05
CA TYR A 85 -16.69 -1.62 -15.54
C TYR A 85 -17.84 -1.63 -14.55
N THR A 86 -18.64 -2.67 -14.61
CA THR A 86 -19.65 -2.94 -13.59
C THR A 86 -19.14 -4.05 -12.69
N VAL A 87 -19.05 -3.78 -11.41
CA VAL A 87 -18.57 -4.72 -10.40
C VAL A 87 -19.59 -4.86 -9.27
N ALA A 88 -19.64 -6.03 -8.67
CA ALA A 88 -20.47 -6.25 -7.51
C ALA A 88 -20.06 -5.34 -6.34
N LYS A 89 -21.04 -4.85 -5.60
CA LYS A 89 -20.84 -3.94 -4.47
C LYS A 89 -19.75 -4.43 -3.51
N TYR A 90 -19.78 -5.69 -3.13
CA TYR A 90 -18.83 -6.27 -2.15
C TYR A 90 -17.37 -6.19 -2.61
N THR A 91 -17.13 -6.13 -3.93
CA THR A 91 -15.77 -6.04 -4.50
C THR A 91 -15.10 -4.71 -4.16
N VAL A 92 -15.87 -3.63 -4.10
CA VAL A 92 -15.37 -2.27 -3.88
C VAL A 92 -15.70 -1.72 -2.50
N ASP A 93 -16.47 -2.40 -1.70
CA ASP A 93 -16.83 -1.97 -0.35
C ASP A 93 -15.60 -1.72 0.53
N GLN A 94 -14.53 -2.47 0.31
CA GLN A 94 -13.26 -2.27 1.01
C GLN A 94 -12.63 -0.90 0.70
N LEU A 95 -12.84 -0.36 -0.51
CA LEU A 95 -12.34 0.94 -0.92
C LEU A 95 -13.23 2.10 -0.46
N LEU A 96 -14.47 1.80 -0.08
CA LEU A 96 -15.44 2.78 0.38
C LEU A 96 -15.44 2.96 1.91
N LYS A 97 -14.60 2.23 2.61
CA LYS A 97 -14.46 2.34 4.06
C LYS A 97 -13.86 3.68 4.45
N GLU A 98 -14.37 4.22 5.53
CA GLU A 98 -13.79 5.42 6.12
C GLU A 98 -12.47 5.10 6.84
N ARG A 99 -11.66 6.14 7.04
CA ARG A 99 -10.33 5.98 7.63
C ARG A 99 -10.35 5.24 8.97
N HIS A 100 -11.32 5.53 9.82
CA HIS A 100 -11.42 4.89 11.13
C HIS A 100 -11.69 3.39 11.05
N GLU A 101 -12.36 2.93 9.99
CA GLU A 101 -12.62 1.51 9.74
C GLU A 101 -11.39 0.76 9.22
N LEU A 102 -10.44 1.49 8.61
CA LEU A 102 -9.19 0.94 8.07
C LEU A 102 -8.07 0.90 9.10
N LEU A 103 -8.17 1.70 10.16
CA LEU A 103 -7.19 1.70 11.22
C LEU A 103 -7.42 0.48 12.11
N ALA A 104 -6.41 -0.37 12.20
CA ALA A 104 -6.41 -1.41 13.22
C ALA A 104 -6.53 -0.74 14.59
N GLU A 105 -7.45 -1.21 15.40
CA GLU A 105 -7.45 -0.88 16.82
C GLU A 105 -6.06 -1.27 17.34
N LYS A 106 -5.34 -0.27 17.83
CA LYS A 106 -4.09 -0.52 18.55
C LYS A 106 -4.49 -1.33 19.77
N LYS A 107 -4.34 -2.66 19.67
CA LYS A 107 -4.39 -3.50 20.85
C LYS A 107 -3.34 -2.91 21.76
N GLU A 108 -3.78 -2.29 22.84
CA GLU A 108 -2.89 -2.03 23.94
C GLU A 108 -2.33 -3.40 24.33
N GLU A 109 -1.06 -3.60 24.03
CA GLU A 109 -0.37 -4.74 24.59
C GLU A 109 -0.59 -4.63 26.09
N PRO A 110 -1.12 -5.69 26.74
CA PRO A 110 -1.24 -5.66 28.17
C PRO A 110 0.15 -5.34 28.71
N LYS A 111 0.28 -4.21 29.41
CA LYS A 111 1.49 -3.90 30.15
C LYS A 111 1.86 -5.20 30.87
N LYS A 112 2.97 -5.80 30.48
CA LYS A 112 3.59 -6.83 31.32
C LYS A 112 3.81 -6.11 32.62
N GLU A 113 2.97 -6.39 33.58
CA GLU A 113 3.30 -6.11 34.97
C GLU A 113 4.63 -6.83 35.15
N GLU A 114 5.69 -6.06 35.29
CA GLU A 114 6.92 -6.62 35.78
C GLU A 114 6.55 -7.36 37.07
N PRO A 115 6.88 -8.64 37.20
CA PRO A 115 6.64 -9.31 38.45
C PRO A 115 7.38 -8.50 39.50
N LYS A 116 6.65 -7.93 40.44
CA LYS A 116 7.26 -7.35 41.64
C LYS A 116 8.18 -8.42 42.16
N LYS A 117 9.48 -8.17 42.11
CA LYS A 117 10.40 -8.98 42.86
C LYS A 117 9.93 -8.91 44.29
N ASP A 118 9.33 -9.97 44.77
CA ASP A 118 9.17 -10.14 46.18
C ASP A 118 10.59 -10.09 46.76
N GLU A 119 10.90 -8.98 47.36
CA GLU A 119 12.10 -8.94 48.19
C GLU A 119 11.92 -10.04 49.23
N PRO A 120 12.83 -11.02 49.30
CA PRO A 120 12.77 -12.00 50.37
C PRO A 120 12.87 -11.21 51.65
N LYS A 121 11.83 -11.24 52.47
CA LYS A 121 11.91 -10.74 53.83
C LYS A 121 13.11 -11.40 54.45
N PRO A 122 14.07 -10.64 55.01
CA PRO A 122 15.16 -11.24 55.76
C PRO A 122 14.55 -12.10 56.85
N GLY A 123 14.79 -13.41 56.74
CA GLY A 123 14.27 -14.35 57.74
C GLY A 123 14.66 -13.89 59.12
N ASP A 124 13.67 -13.84 59.99
CA ASP A 124 13.86 -13.55 61.39
C ASP A 124 14.86 -14.58 61.93
N LYS A 125 16.08 -14.13 62.21
CA LYS A 125 17.00 -14.96 62.95
C LYS A 125 16.57 -14.91 64.39
N SER A 126 15.73 -15.84 64.75
CA SER A 126 15.52 -16.12 66.13
C SER A 126 16.86 -16.59 66.71
N GLU A 127 17.49 -15.76 67.47
CA GLU A 127 18.59 -16.15 68.30
C GLU A 127 18.03 -17.13 69.32
N GLN A 128 18.36 -18.36 69.13
CA GLN A 128 18.28 -19.32 70.22
C GLN A 128 19.60 -19.33 70.93
N LYS A 129 19.56 -19.01 72.18
CA LYS A 129 20.66 -19.36 73.08
C LYS A 129 20.82 -20.84 73.14
#